data_0d4b8079a7fd9e8dfbc300c2c5b094b9
#
_entry.id   0d4b8079a7fd9e8dfbc300c2c5b094b9
#
_cell.length_a   1.000
_cell.length_b   1.000
_cell.length_c   1.000
_cell.angle_alpha   90.00
_cell.angle_beta   90.00
_cell.angle_gamma   90.00
#
_symmetry.space_group_name_H-M   'P 1'
#
loop_
_entity.id
_entity.type
_entity.pdbx_description
1 polymer ?
#
loop_
_entity_poly.entity_id
_entity_poly.type
_entity_poly.pdbx_seq_one_letter_code
_entity_poly.pdbx_strand_id
1 'polypeptide(L)'
;MRSAVRKIKGMAGYVLKILNSFGKNKTGFSISNPLYTENLRCAFCRGTGMNGKYAKCSVCGGSGHIRIPPPALTCLYCRGDGHGVGGLTCPVCRGKGVVSVKEPFKSCPRCGGSGRNQTGRLYCMSCEGKGVVEARKSE
;
A
#
# COMPACT_ATOMS: atom_id res chain seq x y z
N MET A 1 -37.28 -0.45 22.08
CA MET A 1 -36.16 -0.97 21.27
C MET A 1 -36.18 -0.38 19.85
N ARG A 2 -35.96 0.89 19.71
CA ARG A 2 -35.87 1.56 18.38
C ARG A 2 -34.89 2.73 18.50
N SER A 3 -33.59 2.49 18.49
CA SER A 3 -32.59 3.59 18.32
C SER A 3 -31.16 3.13 18.14
N ALA A 4 -30.90 2.22 17.23
CA ALA A 4 -29.52 1.86 16.87
C ALA A 4 -29.20 1.90 15.35
N VAL A 5 -30.11 2.38 14.51
CA VAL A 5 -29.93 2.28 13.05
C VAL A 5 -29.68 3.64 12.35
N ARG A 6 -29.61 4.74 13.08
CA ARG A 6 -29.52 6.07 12.44
C ARG A 6 -28.12 6.65 12.22
N LYS A 7 -27.03 5.95 12.55
CA LYS A 7 -25.67 6.55 12.49
C LYS A 7 -24.73 6.03 11.39
N ILE A 8 -25.22 5.16 10.49
CA ILE A 8 -24.36 4.57 9.44
C ILE A 8 -24.53 5.25 8.07
N LYS A 9 -25.55 6.07 7.87
CA LYS A 9 -25.79 6.74 6.57
C LYS A 9 -24.78 7.84 6.21
N GLY A 10 -24.03 8.38 7.16
CA GLY A 10 -23.05 9.44 6.88
C GLY A 10 -21.70 8.97 6.37
N MET A 11 -21.30 7.76 6.73
CA MET A 11 -19.96 7.26 6.37
C MET A 11 -19.92 6.60 4.96
N ALA A 12 -21.00 6.01 4.51
CA ALA A 12 -21.09 5.41 3.18
C ALA A 12 -20.95 6.45 2.05
N GLY A 13 -21.46 7.66 2.25
CA GLY A 13 -21.33 8.75 1.28
C GLY A 13 -19.91 9.33 1.19
N TYR A 14 -19.18 9.32 2.30
CA TYR A 14 -17.81 9.83 2.32
C TYR A 14 -16.83 8.84 1.65
N VAL A 15 -17.01 7.56 1.91
CA VAL A 15 -16.22 6.49 1.27
C VAL A 15 -16.48 6.45 -0.24
N LEU A 16 -17.74 6.61 -0.68
CA LEU A 16 -18.06 6.63 -2.11
C LEU A 16 -17.48 7.86 -2.84
N LYS A 17 -17.42 9.02 -2.20
CA LYS A 17 -16.80 10.23 -2.78
C LYS A 17 -15.29 10.08 -2.95
N ILE A 18 -14.62 9.38 -2.03
CA ILE A 18 -13.18 9.10 -2.15
C ILE A 18 -12.93 8.10 -3.29
N LEU A 19 -13.76 7.08 -3.44
CA LEU A 19 -13.63 6.08 -4.50
C LEU A 19 -13.84 6.67 -5.91
N ASN A 20 -14.70 7.68 -6.05
CA ASN A 20 -14.94 8.34 -7.34
C ASN A 20 -13.89 9.41 -7.68
N SER A 21 -13.07 9.86 -6.71
CA SER A 21 -11.99 10.81 -6.93
C SER A 21 -10.71 10.17 -7.50
N PHE A 22 -10.62 8.85 -7.49
CA PHE A 22 -9.54 8.12 -8.14
C PHE A 22 -9.84 8.00 -9.64
N GLY A 23 -9.73 9.12 -10.36
CA GLY A 23 -9.87 9.15 -11.80
C GLY A 23 -8.94 8.12 -12.45
N LYS A 24 -9.49 7.36 -13.38
CA LYS A 24 -8.73 6.46 -14.25
C LYS A 24 -7.57 7.22 -14.84
N ASN A 25 -6.37 6.94 -14.37
CA ASN A 25 -5.17 7.44 -15.02
C ASN A 25 -5.14 6.91 -16.44
N LYS A 26 -4.84 7.78 -17.40
CA LYS A 26 -4.74 7.49 -18.84
C LYS A 26 -3.78 6.32 -19.18
N THR A 27 -3.06 5.82 -18.20
CA THR A 27 -2.10 4.71 -18.33
C THR A 27 -2.62 3.35 -17.89
N GLY A 28 -3.91 3.24 -17.52
CA GLY A 28 -4.52 1.97 -17.10
C GLY A 28 -3.99 1.38 -15.78
N PHE A 29 -3.17 2.14 -15.05
CA PHE A 29 -2.63 1.69 -13.77
C PHE A 29 -3.65 1.99 -12.66
N SER A 30 -4.30 0.96 -12.18
CA SER A 30 -5.21 1.05 -11.04
C SER A 30 -4.39 1.15 -9.75
N ILE A 31 -4.47 2.31 -9.09
CA ILE A 31 -4.04 2.39 -7.70
C ILE A 31 -4.98 1.50 -6.90
N SER A 32 -4.43 0.47 -6.27
CA SER A 32 -5.20 -0.40 -5.39
C SER A 32 -5.89 0.44 -4.30
N ASN A 33 -7.13 0.06 -3.95
CA ASN A 33 -7.85 0.72 -2.88
C ASN A 33 -7.02 0.73 -1.60
N PRO A 34 -6.98 1.86 -0.88
CA PRO A 34 -6.24 1.94 0.36
C PRO A 34 -6.81 0.97 1.40
N LEU A 35 -5.91 0.31 2.12
CA LEU A 35 -6.23 -0.59 3.20
C LEU A 35 -6.30 0.20 4.51
N TYR A 36 -7.38 0.05 5.24
CA TYR A 36 -7.61 0.74 6.51
C TYR A 36 -7.46 -0.20 7.73
N THR A 37 -6.65 -1.22 7.62
CA THR A 37 -6.33 -2.15 8.71
C THR A 37 -4.86 -2.10 9.07
N GLU A 38 -4.56 -2.16 10.35
CA GLU A 38 -3.18 -2.20 10.84
C GLU A 38 -2.59 -3.61 10.86
N ASN A 39 -3.44 -4.64 10.89
CA ASN A 39 -3.01 -6.03 11.01
C ASN A 39 -3.11 -6.72 9.65
N LEU A 40 -1.98 -6.82 8.98
CA LEU A 40 -1.87 -7.35 7.63
C LEU A 40 -1.02 -8.61 7.61
N ARG A 41 -1.34 -9.52 6.71
CA ARG A 41 -0.54 -10.71 6.48
C ARG A 41 0.84 -10.32 5.97
N CYS A 42 1.89 -10.88 6.53
CA CYS A 42 3.27 -10.64 6.09
C CYS A 42 3.45 -11.21 4.68
N ALA A 43 3.75 -10.33 3.72
CA ALA A 43 3.94 -10.73 2.33
C ALA A 43 5.19 -11.60 2.15
N PHE A 44 6.29 -11.24 2.80
CA PHE A 44 7.57 -11.92 2.66
C PHE A 44 7.49 -13.42 3.00
N CYS A 45 6.90 -13.78 4.14
CA CYS A 45 6.71 -15.18 4.54
C CYS A 45 5.32 -15.73 4.20
N ARG A 46 4.49 -14.94 3.52
CA ARG A 46 3.11 -15.31 3.17
C ARG A 46 2.27 -15.74 4.37
N GLY A 47 2.53 -15.12 5.53
CA GLY A 47 1.82 -15.37 6.77
C GLY A 47 2.29 -16.58 7.56
N THR A 48 3.31 -17.29 7.12
CA THR A 48 3.84 -18.49 7.84
C THR A 48 4.63 -18.13 9.09
N GLY A 49 5.14 -16.91 9.19
CA GLY A 49 6.06 -16.49 10.25
C GLY A 49 7.49 -17.03 10.08
N MET A 50 7.74 -17.87 9.09
CA MET A 50 9.01 -18.55 8.89
C MET A 50 9.67 -18.12 7.58
N ASN A 51 10.99 -18.09 7.59
CA ASN A 51 11.81 -17.95 6.39
C ASN A 51 12.57 -19.25 6.20
N GLY A 52 12.05 -20.09 5.27
CA GLY A 52 12.54 -21.45 5.13
C GLY A 52 12.12 -22.37 6.29
N LYS A 53 12.89 -23.41 6.51
CA LYS A 53 12.50 -24.50 7.40
C LYS A 53 12.75 -24.22 8.90
N TYR A 54 13.71 -23.37 9.23
CA TYR A 54 14.19 -23.23 10.61
C TYR A 54 14.36 -21.79 11.10
N ALA A 55 14.20 -20.80 10.25
CA ALA A 55 14.42 -19.41 10.61
C ALA A 55 13.11 -18.63 10.75
N LYS A 56 13.01 -17.82 11.77
CA LYS A 56 11.90 -16.87 11.89
C LYS A 56 11.99 -15.82 10.78
N CYS A 57 10.85 -15.43 10.24
CA CYS A 57 10.79 -14.38 9.25
C CYS A 57 11.32 -13.07 9.83
N SER A 58 12.36 -12.51 9.22
CA SER A 58 12.99 -11.26 9.64
C SER A 58 12.09 -10.04 9.51
N VAL A 59 11.06 -10.12 8.65
CA VAL A 59 10.13 -9.01 8.40
C VAL A 59 9.07 -8.91 9.51
N CYS A 60 8.47 -10.02 9.90
CA CYS A 60 7.42 -10.07 10.93
C CYS A 60 7.88 -10.63 12.28
N GLY A 61 9.15 -11.02 12.41
CA GLY A 61 9.69 -11.57 13.66
C GLY A 61 9.09 -12.92 14.07
N GLY A 62 8.46 -13.64 13.14
CA GLY A 62 7.83 -14.92 13.40
C GLY A 62 6.30 -14.87 13.60
N SER A 63 5.70 -13.69 13.67
CA SER A 63 4.25 -13.56 13.92
C SER A 63 3.36 -13.91 12.71
N GLY A 64 3.91 -13.92 11.52
CA GLY A 64 3.14 -14.07 10.27
C GLY A 64 2.35 -12.83 9.84
N HIS A 65 2.30 -11.82 10.68
CA HIS A 65 1.56 -10.58 10.45
C HIS A 65 2.45 -9.36 10.65
N ILE A 66 2.05 -8.26 10.03
CA ILE A 66 2.72 -6.97 10.14
C ILE A 66 1.72 -5.90 10.56
N ARG A 67 2.21 -4.86 11.22
CA ARG A 67 1.43 -3.66 11.52
C ARG A 67 1.94 -2.50 10.71
N ILE A 68 1.03 -1.81 10.05
CA ILE A 68 1.30 -0.59 9.29
C ILE A 68 0.21 0.41 9.58
N PRO A 69 0.56 1.66 9.91
CA PRO A 69 -0.43 2.70 10.08
C PRO A 69 -1.26 2.87 8.80
N PRO A 70 -2.61 2.83 8.91
CA PRO A 70 -3.47 3.11 7.77
C PRO A 70 -3.45 4.61 7.43
N PRO A 71 -3.79 4.99 6.20
CA PRO A 71 -4.07 4.10 5.09
C PRO A 71 -2.80 3.50 4.49
N ALA A 72 -2.90 2.26 4.04
CA ALA A 72 -1.80 1.56 3.40
C ALA A 72 -2.17 1.18 1.97
N LEU A 73 -1.20 1.24 1.08
CA LEU A 73 -1.35 0.83 -0.32
C LEU A 73 -0.50 -0.40 -0.60
N THR A 74 -0.96 -1.24 -1.51
CA THR A 74 -0.12 -2.32 -2.02
C THR A 74 1.15 -1.74 -2.63
N CYS A 75 2.30 -2.30 -2.27
CA CYS A 75 3.57 -1.86 -2.82
C CYS A 75 3.62 -2.09 -4.32
N LEU A 76 3.64 -1.03 -5.10
CA LEU A 76 3.61 -1.11 -6.56
C LEU A 76 4.94 -1.61 -7.13
N TYR A 77 6.05 -1.40 -6.43
CA TYR A 77 7.35 -1.86 -6.88
C TYR A 77 7.45 -3.39 -6.92
N CYS A 78 7.04 -4.09 -5.85
CA CYS A 78 7.00 -5.55 -5.78
C CYS A 78 5.61 -6.15 -6.03
N ARG A 79 4.61 -5.31 -6.30
CA ARG A 79 3.20 -5.72 -6.51
C ARG A 79 2.62 -6.51 -5.34
N GLY A 80 3.03 -6.15 -4.12
CA GLY A 80 2.56 -6.79 -2.90
C GLY A 80 3.29 -8.07 -2.50
N ASP A 81 4.22 -8.55 -3.30
CA ASP A 81 4.94 -9.81 -3.03
C ASP A 81 5.93 -9.72 -1.85
N GLY A 82 6.40 -8.53 -1.53
CA GLY A 82 7.38 -8.33 -0.45
C GLY A 82 8.82 -8.64 -0.85
N HIS A 83 9.05 -9.26 -1.99
CA HIS A 83 10.36 -9.61 -2.49
C HIS A 83 10.88 -8.60 -3.52
N GLY A 84 12.17 -8.41 -3.51
CA GLY A 84 12.93 -7.68 -4.51
C GLY A 84 13.71 -8.62 -5.43
N VAL A 85 14.70 -8.06 -6.09
CA VAL A 85 15.58 -8.83 -6.99
C VAL A 85 16.37 -9.87 -6.18
N GLY A 86 16.47 -11.08 -6.70
CA GLY A 86 17.24 -12.16 -6.08
C GLY A 86 16.61 -12.75 -4.80
N GLY A 87 15.32 -12.55 -4.57
CA GLY A 87 14.64 -13.07 -3.38
C GLY A 87 14.90 -12.28 -2.09
N LEU A 88 15.61 -11.15 -2.20
CA LEU A 88 15.82 -10.25 -1.08
C LEU A 88 14.54 -9.50 -0.72
N THR A 89 14.50 -8.84 0.42
CA THR A 89 13.38 -7.98 0.78
C THR A 89 13.24 -6.82 -0.21
N CYS A 90 12.01 -6.49 -0.56
CA CYS A 90 11.73 -5.35 -1.42
C CYS A 90 12.27 -4.05 -0.79
N PRO A 91 13.08 -3.25 -1.52
CA PRO A 91 13.68 -2.04 -0.97
C PRO A 91 12.64 -0.95 -0.63
N VAL A 92 11.47 -0.97 -1.24
CA VAL A 92 10.41 0.02 -1.04
C VAL A 92 9.57 -0.31 0.20
N CYS A 93 9.00 -1.51 0.29
CA CYS A 93 8.16 -1.91 1.41
C CYS A 93 8.90 -2.70 2.50
N ARG A 94 10.18 -2.99 2.30
CA ARG A 94 11.01 -3.77 3.22
C ARG A 94 10.41 -5.13 3.57
N GLY A 95 9.89 -5.81 2.58
CA GLY A 95 9.28 -7.14 2.73
C GLY A 95 7.82 -7.14 3.17
N LYS A 96 7.25 -5.98 3.50
CA LYS A 96 5.89 -5.89 4.04
C LYS A 96 4.80 -6.12 2.98
N GLY A 97 5.10 -5.88 1.71
CA GLY A 97 4.14 -5.96 0.61
C GLY A 97 3.23 -4.74 0.48
N VAL A 98 3.20 -3.89 1.49
CA VAL A 98 2.40 -2.67 1.57
C VAL A 98 3.22 -1.50 2.07
N VAL A 99 2.78 -0.30 1.75
CA VAL A 99 3.40 0.96 2.18
C VAL A 99 2.35 1.86 2.82
N SER A 100 2.69 2.51 3.92
CA SER A 100 1.85 3.55 4.52
C SER A 100 1.93 4.82 3.70
N VAL A 101 0.81 5.49 3.54
CA VAL A 101 0.70 6.78 2.85
C VAL A 101 -0.02 7.77 3.74
N LYS A 102 0.15 9.05 3.47
CA LYS A 102 -0.55 10.11 4.18
C LYS A 102 -1.64 10.69 3.29
N GLU A 103 -2.82 10.87 3.85
CA GLU A 103 -3.93 11.52 3.16
C GLU A 103 -3.89 13.05 3.36
N PRO A 104 -4.31 13.80 2.35
CA PRO A 104 -4.71 13.38 1.01
C PRO A 104 -3.50 13.02 0.14
N PHE A 105 -3.63 12.05 -0.73
CA PHE A 105 -2.57 11.67 -1.66
C PHE A 105 -3.08 11.65 -3.11
N LYS A 106 -2.15 11.77 -4.05
CA LYS A 106 -2.40 11.70 -5.50
C LYS A 106 -1.36 10.84 -6.19
N SER A 107 -1.65 10.39 -7.39
CA SER A 107 -0.67 9.67 -8.21
C SER A 107 0.59 10.50 -8.39
N CYS A 108 1.74 9.86 -8.29
CA CYS A 108 3.02 10.51 -8.54
C CYS A 108 3.09 10.96 -10.00
N PRO A 109 3.25 12.26 -10.28
CA PRO A 109 3.28 12.75 -11.65
C PRO A 109 4.50 12.28 -12.43
N ARG A 110 5.59 11.95 -11.73
CA ARG A 110 6.84 11.55 -12.38
C ARG A 110 6.82 10.12 -12.91
N CYS A 111 6.19 9.21 -12.20
CA CYS A 111 6.08 7.81 -12.61
C CYS A 111 4.66 7.41 -13.03
N GLY A 112 3.71 8.35 -13.04
CA GLY A 112 2.32 8.07 -13.38
C GLY A 112 1.64 7.06 -12.47
N GLY A 113 2.12 6.89 -11.24
CA GLY A 113 1.59 5.92 -10.29
C GLY A 113 2.23 4.54 -10.35
N SER A 114 3.21 4.29 -11.23
CA SER A 114 3.84 2.97 -11.36
C SER A 114 4.78 2.59 -10.21
N GLY A 115 5.24 3.56 -9.44
CA GLY A 115 6.25 3.36 -8.40
C GLY A 115 7.66 3.07 -8.92
N ARG A 116 7.84 3.00 -10.24
CA ARG A 116 9.12 2.70 -10.89
C ARG A 116 9.64 3.88 -11.69
N ASN A 117 10.95 3.93 -11.91
CA ASN A 117 11.55 4.90 -12.80
C ASN A 117 11.22 4.57 -14.26
N GLN A 118 11.58 5.47 -15.18
CA GLN A 118 11.31 5.30 -16.61
C GLN A 118 11.95 4.05 -17.21
N THR A 119 13.08 3.60 -16.68
CA THR A 119 13.75 2.36 -17.12
C THR A 119 13.11 1.10 -16.52
N GLY A 120 12.21 1.23 -15.53
CA GLY A 120 11.54 0.13 -14.85
C GLY A 120 12.42 -0.70 -13.91
N ARG A 121 13.71 -0.40 -13.83
CA ARG A 121 14.67 -1.17 -13.02
C ARG A 121 14.72 -0.74 -11.56
N LEU A 122 14.58 0.55 -11.31
CA LEU A 122 14.66 1.14 -9.98
C LEU A 122 13.30 1.70 -9.57
N TYR A 123 13.12 1.92 -8.29
CA TYR A 123 11.95 2.63 -7.80
C TYR A 123 12.02 4.12 -8.15
N CYS A 124 10.87 4.75 -8.24
CA CYS A 124 10.78 6.19 -8.52
C CYS A 124 11.25 6.99 -7.30
N MET A 125 12.27 7.80 -7.47
CA MET A 125 12.85 8.62 -6.39
C MET A 125 11.88 9.68 -5.87
N SER A 126 10.99 10.21 -6.72
CA SER A 126 10.04 11.27 -6.32
C SER A 126 8.96 10.80 -5.36
N CYS A 127 8.57 9.54 -5.41
CA CYS A 127 7.58 8.94 -4.53
C CYS A 127 8.17 7.78 -3.71
N GLU A 128 9.48 7.61 -3.72
CA GLU A 128 10.16 6.51 -3.02
C GLU A 128 9.57 5.12 -3.34
N GLY A 129 9.12 4.94 -4.57
CA GLY A 129 8.51 3.71 -5.03
C GLY A 129 7.05 3.50 -4.63
N LYS A 130 6.45 4.43 -3.89
CA LYS A 130 5.05 4.30 -3.41
C LYS A 130 4.02 4.46 -4.54
N GLY A 131 4.39 5.14 -5.63
CA GLY A 131 3.49 5.45 -6.74
C GLY A 131 2.57 6.64 -6.48
N VAL A 132 2.52 7.13 -5.25
CA VAL A 132 1.72 8.28 -4.83
C VAL A 132 2.56 9.27 -4.04
N VAL A 133 2.13 10.52 -4.05
CA VAL A 133 2.71 11.61 -3.27
C VAL A 133 1.61 12.34 -2.49
N GLU A 134 1.95 12.97 -1.38
CA GLU A 134 1.01 13.80 -0.64
C GLU A 134 0.43 14.89 -1.57
N ALA A 135 -0.88 15.00 -1.59
CA ALA A 135 -1.54 16.13 -2.22
C ALA A 135 -1.49 17.28 -1.23
N ARG A 136 -0.74 18.35 -1.56
CA ARG A 136 -0.81 19.56 -0.77
C ARG A 136 -2.23 20.09 -0.82
N LYS A 137 -2.82 20.39 0.34
CA LYS A 137 -4.03 21.17 0.38
C LYS A 137 -3.68 22.52 -0.26
N SER A 138 -4.30 22.84 -1.37
CA SER A 138 -4.29 24.21 -1.87
C SER A 138 -5.04 25.05 -0.82
N GLU A 139 -4.31 25.93 -0.15
CA GLU A 139 -4.96 26.99 0.64
C GLU A 139 -5.80 27.87 -0.25
#